data_1914684070abaa036acc4963ff075e08
#
_entry.id   1914684070abaa036acc4963ff075e08
#
_cell.length_a   1.000
_cell.length_b   1.000
_cell.length_c   1.000
_cell.angle_alpha   90.00
_cell.angle_beta   90.00
_cell.angle_gamma   90.00
#
_symmetry.space_group_name_H-M   'P 1'
#
loop_
_entity.id
_entity.type
_entity.pdbx_description
1 polymer ?
#
loop_
_entity_poly.entity_id
_entity_poly.type
_entity_poly.pdbx_seq_one_letter_code
_entity_poly.pdbx_strand_id
1 'polypeptide(L)'
;TEDVRFYEHHGFDKVSMLRVLFKTLLLGDKSSGGGSTISQQLAKNLYPRQYNNRFMIPVIKIKEIITAHRLEKLYTKDEILTLYLNTVSFGEGTFGIESAAQKYFSTTATRLSVPEAATLIGLLKGPSYYNPRVHPDRTLQRRNTVIAQMVKYDYLTEEEGEELKKEKLRLRFKPLNHYSGLAPYL
;
A
#
# COMPACT_ATOMS: atom_id res chain seq x y z
N THR A 1 -7.75 3.49 0.99
CA THR A 1 -6.81 4.62 1.11
C THR A 1 -5.95 4.79 -0.12
N GLU A 2 -5.45 3.74 -0.71
CA GLU A 2 -4.55 3.78 -1.88
C GLU A 2 -5.33 3.94 -3.19
N ASP A 3 -6.45 3.23 -3.32
CA ASP A 3 -7.28 3.23 -4.53
C ASP A 3 -8.74 2.95 -4.12
N VAL A 4 -9.50 4.01 -3.89
CA VAL A 4 -10.87 3.91 -3.35
C VAL A 4 -11.83 3.30 -4.37
N ARG A 5 -11.57 3.52 -5.67
CA ARG A 5 -12.41 3.06 -6.76
C ARG A 5 -11.82 1.85 -7.50
N PHE A 6 -11.00 1.06 -6.79
CA PHE A 6 -10.29 -0.07 -7.36
C PHE A 6 -11.21 -1.04 -8.13
N TYR A 7 -12.40 -1.31 -7.61
CA TYR A 7 -13.37 -2.22 -8.23
C TYR A 7 -14.17 -1.61 -9.38
N GLU A 8 -14.07 -0.27 -9.61
CA GLU A 8 -14.87 0.45 -10.60
C GLU A 8 -14.13 0.69 -11.92
N HIS A 9 -12.79 0.76 -11.88
CA HIS A 9 -11.98 1.08 -13.07
C HIS A 9 -11.25 -0.16 -13.61
N HIS A 10 -10.69 -0.05 -14.83
CA HIS A 10 -9.93 -1.10 -15.49
C HIS A 10 -8.45 -0.70 -15.68
N GLY A 11 -7.69 -0.67 -14.57
CA GLY A 11 -6.25 -0.38 -14.54
C GLY A 11 -5.89 1.11 -14.55
N PHE A 12 -6.83 2.01 -14.88
CA PHE A 12 -6.63 3.44 -14.93
C PHE A 12 -7.86 4.20 -14.43
N ASP A 13 -7.70 4.97 -13.36
CA ASP A 13 -8.77 5.82 -12.80
C ASP A 13 -8.64 7.26 -13.31
N LYS A 14 -9.42 7.60 -14.34
CA LYS A 14 -9.46 8.93 -14.94
C LYS A 14 -9.90 10.01 -13.95
N VAL A 15 -10.85 9.70 -13.06
CA VAL A 15 -11.40 10.67 -12.10
C VAL A 15 -10.38 10.97 -11.00
N SER A 16 -9.73 9.94 -10.46
CA SER A 16 -8.66 10.15 -9.48
C SER A 16 -7.48 10.91 -10.08
N MET A 17 -7.11 10.64 -11.31
CA MET A 17 -6.04 11.36 -11.99
C MET A 17 -6.41 12.84 -12.23
N LEU A 18 -7.61 13.13 -12.72
CA LEU A 18 -8.08 14.51 -12.90
C LEU A 18 -8.15 15.26 -11.55
N ARG A 19 -8.61 14.60 -10.49
CA ARG A 19 -8.64 15.17 -9.15
C ARG A 19 -7.23 15.56 -8.65
N VAL A 20 -6.25 14.66 -8.82
CA VAL A 20 -4.86 14.93 -8.42
C VAL A 20 -4.27 16.05 -9.27
N LEU A 21 -4.49 16.04 -10.58
CA LEU A 21 -4.03 17.09 -11.49
C LEU A 21 -4.61 18.46 -11.11
N PHE A 22 -5.91 18.53 -10.85
CA PHE A 22 -6.59 19.75 -10.43
C PHE A 22 -6.04 20.29 -9.11
N LYS A 23 -5.93 19.42 -8.08
CA LYS A 23 -5.42 19.83 -6.77
C LYS A 23 -3.96 20.25 -6.81
N THR A 24 -3.12 19.54 -7.59
CA THR A 24 -1.69 19.86 -7.68
C THR A 24 -1.45 21.14 -8.50
N LEU A 25 -2.14 21.32 -9.64
CA LEU A 25 -1.93 22.48 -10.52
C LEU A 25 -2.62 23.76 -10.02
N LEU A 26 -3.86 23.65 -9.49
CA LEU A 26 -4.65 24.81 -9.09
C LEU A 26 -4.51 25.17 -7.62
N LEU A 27 -4.35 24.19 -6.73
CA LEU A 27 -4.31 24.44 -5.29
C LEU A 27 -2.88 24.29 -4.71
N GLY A 28 -1.89 23.88 -5.53
CA GLY A 28 -0.53 23.64 -5.05
C GLY A 28 -0.40 22.52 -4.02
N ASP A 29 -1.47 21.75 -3.79
CA ASP A 29 -1.52 20.69 -2.79
C ASP A 29 -0.81 19.44 -3.28
N LYS A 30 0.45 19.28 -2.85
CA LYS A 30 1.26 18.08 -3.12
C LYS A 30 0.91 16.90 -2.19
N SER A 31 0.02 17.09 -1.21
CA SER A 31 -0.37 16.07 -0.23
C SER A 31 -1.52 15.18 -0.70
N SER A 32 -2.17 15.51 -1.80
CA SER A 32 -3.46 14.95 -2.25
C SER A 32 -3.43 13.49 -2.77
N GLY A 33 -2.47 12.69 -2.31
CA GLY A 33 -2.40 11.26 -2.62
C GLY A 33 -1.92 10.96 -4.04
N GLY A 34 -1.52 9.72 -4.30
CA GLY A 34 -1.10 9.26 -5.63
C GLY A 34 -2.30 9.06 -6.56
N GLY A 35 -2.20 9.56 -7.80
CA GLY A 35 -3.19 9.25 -8.85
C GLY A 35 -2.97 7.88 -9.52
N SER A 36 -2.11 7.03 -8.96
CA SER A 36 -1.82 5.70 -9.51
C SER A 36 -2.71 4.65 -8.86
N THR A 37 -3.31 3.80 -9.67
CA THR A 37 -4.15 2.67 -9.22
C THR A 37 -3.31 1.54 -8.60
N ILE A 38 -3.94 0.63 -7.85
CA ILE A 38 -3.30 -0.61 -7.35
C ILE A 38 -2.71 -1.43 -8.50
N SER A 39 -3.41 -1.56 -9.62
CA SER A 39 -2.94 -2.28 -10.80
C SER A 39 -1.67 -1.65 -11.41
N GLN A 40 -1.57 -0.31 -11.40
CA GLN A 40 -0.35 0.40 -11.83
C GLN A 40 0.79 0.24 -10.84
N GLN A 41 0.49 0.21 -9.53
CA GLN A 41 1.48 -0.04 -8.50
C GLN A 41 1.99 -1.49 -8.59
N LEU A 42 1.12 -2.46 -8.85
CA LEU A 42 1.51 -3.85 -9.12
C LEU A 42 2.40 -3.94 -10.37
N ALA A 43 2.01 -3.31 -11.48
CA ALA A 43 2.82 -3.28 -12.69
C ALA A 43 4.24 -2.73 -12.42
N LYS A 44 4.37 -1.67 -11.61
CA LYS A 44 5.65 -1.12 -11.17
C LYS A 44 6.45 -2.09 -10.29
N ASN A 45 5.80 -2.86 -9.43
CA ASN A 45 6.47 -3.84 -8.56
C ASN A 45 7.00 -5.03 -9.36
N LEU A 46 6.23 -5.52 -10.35
CA LEU A 46 6.61 -6.63 -11.22
C LEU A 46 7.71 -6.24 -12.23
N TYR A 47 7.69 -4.99 -12.69
CA TYR A 47 8.65 -4.45 -13.66
C TYR A 47 9.33 -3.20 -13.09
N PRO A 48 10.36 -3.36 -12.25
CA PRO A 48 11.04 -2.23 -11.62
C PRO A 48 11.56 -1.24 -12.65
N ARG A 49 11.43 0.02 -12.31
CA ARG A 49 11.88 1.12 -13.19
C ARG A 49 13.38 1.08 -13.35
N GLN A 50 13.84 0.95 -14.58
CA GLN A 50 15.23 1.23 -14.97
C GLN A 50 15.22 2.54 -15.74
N TYR A 51 15.71 3.61 -15.16
CA TYR A 51 15.85 4.88 -15.86
C TYR A 51 17.18 5.56 -15.49
N ASN A 52 17.89 5.91 -16.54
CA ASN A 52 19.10 6.71 -16.44
C ASN A 52 18.80 8.20 -16.70
N ASN A 53 17.55 8.55 -17.06
CA ASN A 53 17.19 9.90 -17.45
C ASN A 53 15.76 10.27 -17.03
N ARG A 54 15.57 11.48 -16.48
CA ARG A 54 14.26 12.03 -16.06
C ARG A 54 13.26 12.17 -17.21
N PHE A 55 13.72 12.36 -18.43
CA PHE A 55 12.86 12.45 -19.63
C PHE A 55 12.14 11.13 -19.92
N MET A 56 12.58 10.01 -19.39
CA MET A 56 11.92 8.71 -19.54
C MET A 56 10.74 8.50 -18.60
N ILE A 57 10.52 9.36 -17.61
CA ILE A 57 9.44 9.19 -16.61
C ILE A 57 8.05 9.09 -17.27
N PRO A 58 7.67 9.95 -18.25
CA PRO A 58 6.38 9.81 -18.93
C PRO A 58 6.23 8.50 -19.69
N VAL A 59 7.30 8.06 -20.37
CA VAL A 59 7.31 6.80 -21.13
C VAL A 59 7.09 5.60 -20.19
N ILE A 60 7.79 5.60 -19.05
CA ILE A 60 7.64 4.58 -18.03
C ILE A 60 6.21 4.57 -17.49
N LYS A 61 5.63 5.74 -17.24
CA LYS A 61 4.24 5.85 -16.75
C LYS A 61 3.24 5.30 -17.77
N ILE A 62 3.43 5.54 -19.06
CA ILE A 62 2.61 4.94 -20.12
C ILE A 62 2.75 3.40 -20.10
N LYS A 63 3.97 2.87 -19.99
CA LYS A 63 4.19 1.41 -19.87
C LYS A 63 3.47 0.82 -18.65
N GLU A 64 3.53 1.49 -17.49
CA GLU A 64 2.79 1.06 -16.30
C GLU A 64 1.27 1.00 -16.55
N ILE A 65 0.71 2.01 -17.21
CA ILE A 65 -0.73 2.06 -17.55
C ILE A 65 -1.10 0.91 -18.49
N ILE A 66 -0.31 0.68 -19.55
CA ILE A 66 -0.55 -0.41 -20.50
C ILE A 66 -0.47 -1.76 -19.82
N THR A 67 0.55 -1.95 -18.95
CA THR A 67 0.73 -3.19 -18.20
C THR A 67 -0.42 -3.40 -17.21
N ALA A 68 -0.84 -2.37 -16.49
CA ALA A 68 -1.99 -2.43 -15.59
C ALA A 68 -3.27 -2.85 -16.31
N HIS A 69 -3.52 -2.26 -17.49
CA HIS A 69 -4.67 -2.65 -18.31
C HIS A 69 -4.61 -4.11 -18.80
N ARG A 70 -3.41 -4.61 -19.14
CA ARG A 70 -3.23 -6.02 -19.49
C ARG A 70 -3.44 -6.95 -18.31
N LEU A 71 -2.94 -6.58 -17.11
CA LEU A 71 -3.19 -7.34 -15.88
C LEU A 71 -4.69 -7.46 -15.62
N GLU A 72 -5.45 -6.38 -15.76
CA GLU A 72 -6.90 -6.38 -15.54
C GLU A 72 -7.71 -7.14 -16.60
N LYS A 73 -7.11 -7.49 -17.72
CA LYS A 73 -7.70 -8.41 -18.70
C LYS A 73 -7.44 -9.88 -18.38
N LEU A 74 -6.37 -10.18 -17.66
CA LEU A 74 -5.92 -11.53 -17.38
C LEU A 74 -6.33 -12.01 -15.99
N TYR A 75 -6.48 -11.10 -15.04
CA TYR A 75 -6.72 -11.39 -13.63
C TYR A 75 -7.94 -10.63 -13.13
N THR A 76 -8.67 -11.25 -12.22
CA THR A 76 -9.75 -10.61 -11.46
C THR A 76 -9.20 -9.53 -10.52
N LYS A 77 -10.05 -8.66 -10.02
CA LYS A 77 -9.67 -7.64 -9.04
C LYS A 77 -9.07 -8.25 -7.76
N ASP A 78 -9.63 -9.33 -7.27
CA ASP A 78 -9.15 -9.99 -6.06
C ASP A 78 -7.80 -10.67 -6.28
N GLU A 79 -7.55 -11.26 -7.44
CA GLU A 79 -6.24 -11.77 -7.82
C GLU A 79 -5.19 -10.65 -7.91
N ILE A 80 -5.54 -9.51 -8.52
CA ILE A 80 -4.65 -8.33 -8.60
C ILE A 80 -4.34 -7.80 -7.20
N LEU A 81 -5.34 -7.70 -6.32
CA LEU A 81 -5.14 -7.26 -4.95
C LEU A 81 -4.24 -8.23 -4.17
N THR A 82 -4.45 -9.53 -4.35
CA THR A 82 -3.63 -10.59 -3.76
C THR A 82 -2.18 -10.50 -4.24
N LEU A 83 -1.95 -10.38 -5.54
CA LEU A 83 -0.62 -10.21 -6.13
C LEU A 83 0.06 -8.92 -5.61
N TYR A 84 -0.70 -7.83 -5.53
CA TYR A 84 -0.19 -6.57 -4.99
C TYR A 84 0.25 -6.70 -3.54
N LEU A 85 -0.60 -7.23 -2.67
CA LEU A 85 -0.30 -7.41 -1.25
C LEU A 85 0.87 -8.37 -1.01
N ASN A 86 1.08 -9.35 -1.90
CA ASN A 86 2.19 -10.29 -1.80
C ASN A 86 3.51 -9.74 -2.36
N THR A 87 3.49 -8.69 -3.16
CA THR A 87 4.69 -8.13 -3.82
C THR A 87 5.13 -6.78 -3.30
N VAL A 88 4.21 -6.02 -2.67
CA VAL A 88 4.51 -4.65 -2.23
C VAL A 88 5.48 -4.63 -1.05
N SER A 89 6.34 -3.60 -1.04
CA SER A 89 7.29 -3.39 0.05
C SER A 89 6.62 -2.74 1.26
N PHE A 90 6.83 -3.33 2.43
CA PHE A 90 6.45 -2.80 3.74
C PHE A 90 7.65 -2.17 4.51
N GLY A 91 8.76 -1.92 3.81
CA GLY A 91 9.97 -1.34 4.39
C GLY A 91 10.94 -2.35 4.98
N GLU A 92 12.15 -1.90 5.27
CA GLU A 92 13.24 -2.70 5.86
C GLU A 92 13.48 -4.04 5.13
N GLY A 93 13.44 -4.04 3.80
CA GLY A 93 13.62 -5.24 2.99
C GLY A 93 12.47 -6.26 3.07
N THR A 94 11.33 -5.88 3.63
CA THR A 94 10.16 -6.76 3.81
C THR A 94 9.21 -6.59 2.64
N PHE A 95 8.94 -7.67 1.93
CA PHE A 95 8.00 -7.74 0.83
C PHE A 95 6.88 -8.72 1.15
N GLY A 96 5.66 -8.33 0.80
CA GLY A 96 4.46 -9.13 1.04
C GLY A 96 3.87 -8.98 2.43
N ILE A 97 2.53 -9.07 2.48
CA ILE A 97 1.73 -8.84 3.70
C ILE A 97 2.00 -9.90 4.77
N GLU A 98 2.23 -11.16 4.39
CA GLU A 98 2.52 -12.23 5.33
C GLU A 98 3.85 -11.99 6.05
N SER A 99 4.91 -11.66 5.30
CA SER A 99 6.21 -11.31 5.87
C SER A 99 6.13 -10.07 6.76
N ALA A 100 5.32 -9.09 6.38
CA ALA A 100 5.10 -7.89 7.17
C ALA A 100 4.36 -8.19 8.49
N ALA A 101 3.31 -9.03 8.45
CA ALA A 101 2.58 -9.46 9.64
C ALA A 101 3.50 -10.21 10.61
N GLN A 102 4.32 -11.10 10.10
CA GLN A 102 5.31 -11.84 10.93
C GLN A 102 6.35 -10.90 11.53
N LYS A 103 6.92 -9.99 10.72
CA LYS A 103 7.99 -9.10 11.15
C LYS A 103 7.54 -8.08 12.18
N TYR A 104 6.42 -7.39 11.96
CA TYR A 104 5.98 -6.28 12.79
C TYR A 104 5.12 -6.72 13.99
N PHE A 105 4.37 -7.83 13.81
CA PHE A 105 3.37 -8.26 14.81
C PHE A 105 3.53 -9.69 15.29
N SER A 106 4.51 -10.46 14.79
CA SER A 106 4.71 -11.88 15.10
C SER A 106 3.43 -12.71 14.92
N THR A 107 2.67 -12.43 13.86
CA THR A 107 1.41 -13.09 13.52
C THR A 107 1.33 -13.38 12.04
N THR A 108 0.28 -14.08 11.59
CA THR A 108 -0.02 -14.29 10.16
C THR A 108 -0.91 -13.18 9.63
N ALA A 109 -0.94 -12.97 8.31
CA ALA A 109 -1.79 -11.96 7.67
C ALA A 109 -3.27 -12.17 8.01
N THR A 110 -3.72 -13.42 8.10
CA THR A 110 -5.11 -13.78 8.42
C THR A 110 -5.52 -13.52 9.87
N ARG A 111 -4.55 -13.33 10.77
CA ARG A 111 -4.77 -13.08 12.20
C ARG A 111 -4.49 -11.64 12.62
N LEU A 112 -4.21 -10.76 11.67
CA LEU A 112 -4.04 -9.34 11.96
C LEU A 112 -5.34 -8.76 12.53
N SER A 113 -5.24 -8.05 13.63
CA SER A 113 -6.32 -7.18 14.10
C SER A 113 -6.52 -5.98 13.16
N VAL A 114 -7.67 -5.33 13.24
CA VAL A 114 -7.96 -4.14 12.41
C VAL A 114 -6.89 -3.06 12.58
N PRO A 115 -6.44 -2.68 13.81
CA PRO A 115 -5.36 -1.70 13.96
C PRO A 115 -4.01 -2.16 13.41
N GLU A 116 -3.67 -3.45 13.50
CA GLU A 116 -2.45 -4.01 12.93
C GLU A 116 -2.50 -3.97 11.40
N ALA A 117 -3.60 -4.41 10.79
CA ALA A 117 -3.82 -4.32 9.35
C ALA A 117 -3.79 -2.86 8.86
N ALA A 118 -4.49 -1.95 9.56
CA ALA A 118 -4.49 -0.52 9.24
C ALA A 118 -3.09 0.09 9.33
N THR A 119 -2.25 -0.39 10.26
CA THR A 119 -0.85 0.02 10.36
C THR A 119 -0.07 -0.40 9.13
N LEU A 120 -0.15 -1.66 8.71
CA LEU A 120 0.54 -2.15 7.51
C LEU A 120 0.06 -1.41 6.24
N ILE A 121 -1.24 -1.23 6.07
CA ILE A 121 -1.77 -0.45 4.94
C ILE A 121 -1.28 1.01 5.00
N GLY A 122 -1.14 1.56 6.19
CA GLY A 122 -0.56 2.89 6.39
C GLY A 122 0.88 3.02 5.89
N LEU A 123 1.69 1.97 6.05
CA LEU A 123 3.08 1.92 5.57
C LEU A 123 3.20 2.04 4.05
N LEU A 124 2.22 1.58 3.28
CA LEU A 124 2.28 1.57 1.81
C LEU A 124 2.44 2.98 1.21
N LYS A 125 1.96 4.01 1.89
CA LYS A 125 2.14 5.40 1.45
C LYS A 125 3.61 5.84 1.45
N GLY A 126 4.43 5.27 2.33
CA GLY A 126 5.85 5.59 2.45
C GLY A 126 6.51 4.76 3.55
N PRO A 127 6.99 3.55 3.21
CA PRO A 127 7.46 2.59 4.21
C PRO A 127 8.59 3.09 5.11
N SER A 128 9.48 3.92 4.60
CA SER A 128 10.55 4.53 5.41
C SER A 128 10.03 5.68 6.28
N TYR A 129 9.12 6.51 5.76
CA TYR A 129 8.58 7.67 6.46
C TYR A 129 7.62 7.29 7.60
N TYR A 130 6.85 6.23 7.40
CA TYR A 130 5.88 5.69 8.38
C TYR A 130 6.39 4.43 9.09
N ASN A 131 7.70 4.20 9.12
CA ASN A 131 8.28 3.03 9.78
C ASN A 131 7.92 3.04 11.28
N PRO A 132 7.20 2.03 11.78
CA PRO A 132 6.72 2.02 13.18
C PRO A 132 7.83 1.89 14.21
N ARG A 133 9.01 1.41 13.83
CA ARG A 133 10.18 1.32 14.70
C ARG A 133 10.92 2.65 14.84
N VAL A 134 10.92 3.44 13.78
CA VAL A 134 11.70 4.70 13.70
C VAL A 134 10.80 5.90 13.99
N HIS A 135 9.56 5.84 13.52
CA HIS A 135 8.61 6.96 13.58
C HIS A 135 7.23 6.51 14.11
N PRO A 136 7.14 6.00 15.37
CA PRO A 136 5.91 5.44 15.93
C PRO A 136 4.73 6.43 15.91
N ASP A 137 4.98 7.73 16.19
CA ASP A 137 3.92 8.75 16.20
C ASP A 137 3.35 8.99 14.81
N ARG A 138 4.20 9.07 13.78
CA ARG A 138 3.76 9.20 12.38
C ARG A 138 2.98 7.98 11.93
N THR A 139 3.44 6.79 12.32
CA THR A 139 2.76 5.53 12.06
C THR A 139 1.38 5.50 12.69
N LEU A 140 1.28 5.92 13.95
CA LEU A 140 0.01 6.00 14.68
C LEU A 140 -0.98 6.96 14.01
N GLN A 141 -0.53 8.15 13.62
CA GLN A 141 -1.34 9.13 12.89
C GLN A 141 -1.81 8.56 11.54
N ARG A 142 -0.92 7.87 10.82
CA ARG A 142 -1.25 7.27 9.52
C ARG A 142 -2.22 6.10 9.67
N ARG A 143 -2.03 5.22 10.67
CA ARG A 143 -2.98 4.17 11.04
C ARG A 143 -4.37 4.77 11.30
N ASN A 144 -4.44 5.82 12.10
CA ASN A 144 -5.71 6.48 12.42
C ASN A 144 -6.37 7.09 11.19
N THR A 145 -5.56 7.58 10.22
CA THR A 145 -6.09 8.01 8.90
C THR A 145 -6.70 6.83 8.13
N VAL A 146 -6.08 5.64 8.17
CA VAL A 146 -6.64 4.44 7.53
C VAL A 146 -7.96 4.04 8.18
N ILE A 147 -8.01 3.99 9.52
CA ILE A 147 -9.24 3.70 10.29
C ILE A 147 -10.34 4.71 9.96
N ALA A 148 -10.02 6.01 9.91
CA ALA A 148 -10.98 7.04 9.52
C ALA A 148 -11.51 6.84 8.08
N GLN A 149 -10.70 6.32 7.16
CA GLN A 149 -11.18 5.95 5.83
C GLN A 149 -12.10 4.72 5.87
N MET A 150 -11.84 3.74 6.75
CA MET A 150 -12.73 2.60 6.93
C MET A 150 -14.11 3.03 7.44
N VAL A 151 -14.16 3.95 8.40
CA VAL A 151 -15.43 4.56 8.85
C VAL A 151 -16.12 5.31 7.70
N LYS A 152 -15.39 6.17 7.00
CA LYS A 152 -15.93 6.97 5.89
C LYS A 152 -16.56 6.13 4.77
N TYR A 153 -16.11 4.89 4.57
CA TYR A 153 -16.60 3.99 3.54
C TYR A 153 -17.41 2.82 4.12
N ASP A 154 -18.00 3.00 5.31
CA ASP A 154 -18.95 2.09 5.97
C ASP A 154 -18.41 0.67 6.26
N TYR A 155 -17.06 0.52 6.39
CA TYR A 155 -16.44 -0.73 6.85
C TYR A 155 -16.39 -0.84 8.38
N LEU A 156 -16.55 0.28 9.08
CA LEU A 156 -16.61 0.39 10.54
C LEU A 156 -17.65 1.46 10.91
N THR A 157 -18.31 1.30 12.05
CA THR A 157 -19.11 2.37 12.65
C THR A 157 -18.21 3.48 13.19
N GLU A 158 -18.78 4.66 13.48
CA GLU A 158 -18.03 5.76 14.10
C GLU A 158 -17.51 5.37 15.49
N GLU A 159 -18.32 4.68 16.29
CA GLU A 159 -17.93 4.22 17.62
C GLU A 159 -16.76 3.24 17.56
N GLU A 160 -16.83 2.20 16.72
CA GLU A 160 -15.73 1.26 16.52
C GLU A 160 -14.45 1.97 16.06
N GLY A 161 -14.58 2.91 15.11
CA GLY A 161 -13.45 3.68 14.62
C GLY A 161 -12.77 4.51 15.69
N GLU A 162 -13.54 5.18 16.56
CA GLU A 162 -13.01 5.97 17.67
C GLU A 162 -12.35 5.11 18.74
N GLU A 163 -12.88 3.93 19.04
CA GLU A 163 -12.25 2.99 19.97
C GLU A 163 -10.93 2.47 19.42
N LEU A 164 -10.91 2.00 18.18
CA LEU A 164 -9.71 1.49 17.54
C LEU A 164 -8.59 2.54 17.40
N LYS A 165 -8.94 3.82 17.23
CA LYS A 165 -7.95 4.92 17.21
C LYS A 165 -7.28 5.15 18.56
N LYS A 166 -7.96 4.86 19.69
CA LYS A 166 -7.40 4.99 21.04
C LYS A 166 -6.39 3.90 21.37
N GLU A 167 -6.43 2.77 20.68
CA GLU A 167 -5.50 1.68 20.92
C GLU A 167 -4.05 2.09 20.70
N LYS A 168 -3.17 1.68 21.60
CA LYS A 168 -1.72 1.88 21.46
C LYS A 168 -1.17 1.00 20.34
N LEU A 169 -0.17 1.50 19.62
CA LEU A 169 0.58 0.69 18.66
C LEU A 169 1.43 -0.34 19.41
N ARG A 170 1.06 -1.63 19.31
CA ARG A 170 1.75 -2.74 19.97
C ARG A 170 2.54 -3.54 18.95
N LEU A 171 3.80 -3.17 18.78
CA LEU A 171 4.71 -3.94 17.91
C LEU A 171 5.22 -5.17 18.69
N ARG A 172 5.23 -6.31 18.00
CA ARG A 172 5.88 -7.55 18.42
C ARG A 172 6.93 -7.92 17.38
N PHE A 173 7.92 -7.05 17.25
CA PHE A 173 8.89 -7.10 16.19
C PHE A 173 9.76 -8.34 16.26
N LYS A 174 9.82 -9.08 15.14
CA LYS A 174 10.70 -10.23 14.96
C LYS A 174 11.51 -10.02 13.67
N PRO A 175 12.86 -9.99 13.75
CA PRO A 175 13.67 -9.97 12.54
C PRO A 175 13.37 -11.18 11.67
N LEU A 176 13.17 -10.97 10.38
CA LEU A 176 13.05 -12.09 9.45
C LEU A 176 14.46 -12.64 9.19
N ASN A 177 14.69 -13.90 9.54
CA ASN A 177 15.91 -14.60 9.15
C ASN A 177 15.77 -14.99 7.66
N HIS A 178 16.43 -14.24 6.78
CA HIS A 178 16.46 -14.55 5.34
C HIS A 178 17.09 -15.90 5.01
N TYR A 179 17.75 -16.55 5.96
CA TYR A 179 18.45 -17.83 5.76
C TYR A 179 17.57 -19.08 5.98
N SER A 180 16.37 -18.94 6.52
CA SER A 180 15.52 -20.11 6.82
C SER A 180 14.73 -20.64 5.60
N GLY A 181 14.82 -20.02 4.44
CA GLY A 181 14.08 -20.42 3.24
C GLY A 181 14.93 -20.86 2.04
N LEU A 182 16.25 -20.67 2.07
CA LEU A 182 17.12 -20.93 0.91
C LEU A 182 18.05 -22.15 1.05
N ALA A 183 17.97 -22.89 2.13
CA ALA A 183 18.95 -23.92 2.48
C ALA A 183 18.67 -25.38 2.11
N PRO A 184 17.73 -25.79 1.23
CA PRO A 184 17.76 -27.17 0.73
C PRO A 184 18.45 -27.35 -0.61
N TYR A 185 19.01 -26.31 -1.25
CA TYR A 185 19.49 -26.38 -2.63
C TYR A 185 20.93 -25.92 -2.84
N LEU A 186 21.76 -25.95 -1.81
CA LEU A 186 23.22 -25.84 -1.91
C LEU A 186 23.87 -27.10 -1.42
#